data_aa0d1a95715f86209aecfdc020ec4915
#
_entry.id   aa0d1a95715f86209aecfdc020ec4915
#
_cell.length_a   1.000
_cell.length_b   1.000
_cell.length_c   1.000
_cell.angle_alpha   90.00
_cell.angle_beta   90.00
_cell.angle_gamma   90.00
#
_symmetry.space_group_name_H-M   'P 1'
#
loop_
_entity.id
_entity.type
_entity.pdbx_description
1 polymer ?
#
loop_
_entity_poly.entity_id
_entity_poly.type
_entity_poly.pdbx_seq_one_letter_code
_entity_poly.pdbx_strand_id
1 'polypeptide(L)'
;VITKDNVTITIDTVVFYKVTDPAKAVYEIQSLKKGIEYLAITTIRDIVGKMDLDSTFSSRDAINDKLRVLLDEATDQWGCKIDRVEIKDITPPPDIRDAMEKQMNAERNKRALILQAEGERQSAVTLAEGKKEAAILEAEADREARIRRAAGEAEAIKKVAEAKAEEVHMVYDAMMRAKPDEKLVQLKSLEALKEVA
;
A
#
# COMPACT_ATOMS: atom_id res chain seq x y z
N VAL A 1 37.67 18.10 -8.78
CA VAL A 1 36.96 18.99 -7.84
C VAL A 1 37.02 18.39 -6.46
N ILE A 2 36.98 19.23 -5.43
CA ILE A 2 36.95 18.78 -4.02
C ILE A 2 35.57 19.16 -3.47
N THR A 3 34.88 18.20 -2.84
CA THR A 3 33.59 18.42 -2.20
C THR A 3 33.75 19.05 -0.79
N LYS A 4 32.66 19.46 -0.16
CA LYS A 4 32.66 20.08 1.16
C LYS A 4 33.19 19.13 2.24
N ASP A 5 32.96 17.84 2.12
CA ASP A 5 33.48 16.75 3.00
C ASP A 5 34.92 16.33 2.64
N ASN A 6 35.63 17.16 1.85
CA ASN A 6 37.04 17.02 1.49
C ASN A 6 37.39 15.78 0.65
N VAL A 7 36.44 15.28 -0.15
CA VAL A 7 36.68 14.20 -1.09
C VAL A 7 37.03 14.76 -2.47
N THR A 8 38.12 14.28 -3.06
CA THR A 8 38.51 14.65 -4.44
C THR A 8 37.72 13.81 -5.43
N ILE A 9 36.94 14.42 -6.29
CA ILE A 9 36.14 13.73 -7.32
C ILE A 9 36.49 14.24 -8.74
N THR A 10 36.35 13.36 -9.71
CA THR A 10 36.36 13.70 -11.13
C THR A 10 34.94 13.81 -11.64
N ILE A 11 34.64 14.90 -12.34
CA ILE A 11 33.30 15.15 -12.90
C ILE A 11 33.47 15.39 -14.40
N ASP A 12 32.77 14.58 -15.19
CA ASP A 12 32.67 14.76 -16.63
C ASP A 12 31.36 15.45 -16.96
N THR A 13 31.44 16.54 -17.74
CA THR A 13 30.27 17.37 -18.07
C THR A 13 30.23 17.64 -19.57
N VAL A 14 29.03 17.62 -20.13
CA VAL A 14 28.74 17.96 -21.50
C VAL A 14 27.92 19.24 -21.53
N VAL A 15 28.37 20.23 -22.30
CA VAL A 15 27.68 21.50 -22.48
C VAL A 15 27.17 21.60 -23.91
N PHE A 16 25.88 21.75 -24.09
CA PHE A 16 25.24 21.99 -25.39
C PHE A 16 24.97 23.49 -25.52
N TYR A 17 25.54 24.08 -26.53
CA TYR A 17 25.39 25.52 -26.78
C TYR A 17 25.16 25.81 -28.26
N LYS A 18 24.55 26.95 -28.56
CA LYS A 18 24.42 27.47 -29.93
C LYS A 18 24.89 28.91 -30.00
N VAL A 19 25.49 29.28 -31.11
CA VAL A 19 25.89 30.65 -31.36
C VAL A 19 24.67 31.43 -31.90
N THR A 20 24.31 32.50 -31.20
CA THR A 20 23.20 33.39 -31.56
C THR A 20 23.68 34.61 -32.31
N ASP A 21 24.86 35.13 -31.93
CA ASP A 21 25.50 36.24 -32.59
C ASP A 21 26.95 35.89 -33.01
N PRO A 22 27.18 35.52 -34.28
CA PRO A 22 28.52 35.16 -34.75
C PRO A 22 29.55 36.26 -34.63
N ALA A 23 29.17 37.55 -34.73
CA ALA A 23 30.09 38.66 -34.61
C ALA A 23 30.65 38.74 -33.19
N LYS A 24 29.79 38.69 -32.17
CA LYS A 24 30.24 38.67 -30.78
C LYS A 24 31.09 37.44 -30.47
N ALA A 25 30.72 36.29 -30.98
CA ALA A 25 31.45 35.04 -30.75
C ALA A 25 32.88 35.03 -31.31
N VAL A 26 33.17 35.87 -32.29
CA VAL A 26 34.50 35.99 -32.88
C VAL A 26 35.31 37.15 -32.30
N TYR A 27 34.67 38.29 -32.02
CA TYR A 27 35.40 39.51 -31.61
C TYR A 27 35.49 39.66 -30.08
N GLU A 28 34.52 39.17 -29.28
CA GLU A 28 34.52 39.37 -27.85
C GLU A 28 35.35 38.31 -27.09
N ILE A 29 35.66 37.17 -27.71
CA ILE A 29 36.41 36.10 -27.07
C ILE A 29 37.39 35.43 -28.06
N GLN A 30 38.61 35.19 -27.63
CA GLN A 30 39.64 34.58 -28.46
C GLN A 30 39.30 33.14 -28.90
N SER A 31 38.64 32.38 -28.03
CA SER A 31 38.16 31.02 -28.31
C SER A 31 36.93 30.72 -27.48
N LEU A 32 35.76 30.77 -28.11
CA LEU A 32 34.46 30.49 -27.46
C LEU A 32 34.45 29.13 -26.76
N LYS A 33 34.94 28.09 -27.44
CA LYS A 33 34.99 26.73 -26.88
C LYS A 33 35.79 26.67 -25.58
N LYS A 34 36.99 27.21 -25.56
CA LYS A 34 37.84 27.24 -24.35
C LYS A 34 37.26 28.11 -23.25
N GLY A 35 36.65 29.24 -23.62
CA GLY A 35 35.97 30.11 -22.66
C GLY A 35 34.84 29.41 -21.94
N ILE A 36 33.96 28.71 -22.66
CA ILE A 36 32.87 27.92 -22.08
C ILE A 36 33.44 26.78 -21.23
N GLU A 37 34.49 26.09 -21.67
CA GLU A 37 35.14 25.01 -20.94
C GLU A 37 35.68 25.49 -19.57
N TYR A 38 36.48 26.58 -19.58
CA TYR A 38 37.03 27.15 -18.33
C TYR A 38 35.93 27.67 -17.39
N LEU A 39 34.91 28.30 -17.92
CA LEU A 39 33.79 28.79 -17.16
C LEU A 39 33.02 27.63 -16.55
N ALA A 40 32.76 26.57 -17.29
CA ALA A 40 32.10 25.35 -16.77
C ALA A 40 32.91 24.71 -15.63
N ILE A 41 34.24 24.54 -15.82
CA ILE A 41 35.12 23.97 -14.79
C ILE A 41 35.11 24.82 -13.51
N THR A 42 35.13 26.13 -13.59
CA THR A 42 35.12 27.02 -12.42
C THR A 42 33.77 27.03 -11.73
N THR A 43 32.69 27.07 -12.48
CA THR A 43 31.31 27.05 -11.95
C THR A 43 30.99 25.74 -11.29
N ILE A 44 31.36 24.59 -11.88
CA ILE A 44 31.22 23.26 -11.28
C ILE A 44 31.97 23.18 -9.95
N ARG A 45 33.22 23.71 -9.93
CA ARG A 45 34.03 23.72 -8.71
C ARG A 45 33.35 24.51 -7.57
N ASP A 46 32.75 25.65 -7.89
CA ASP A 46 32.06 26.48 -6.91
C ASP A 46 30.76 25.80 -6.38
N ILE A 47 30.00 25.20 -7.26
CA ILE A 47 28.75 24.51 -6.88
C ILE A 47 29.04 23.26 -6.02
N VAL A 48 29.92 22.39 -6.50
CA VAL A 48 30.25 21.11 -5.89
C VAL A 48 31.06 21.29 -4.60
N GLY A 49 31.93 22.30 -4.56
CA GLY A 49 32.68 22.64 -3.35
C GLY A 49 31.82 23.04 -2.13
N LYS A 50 30.55 23.36 -2.35
CA LYS A 50 29.55 23.69 -1.32
C LYS A 50 28.65 22.50 -0.94
N MET A 51 28.80 21.36 -1.62
CA MET A 51 27.97 20.17 -1.47
C MET A 51 28.78 19.00 -0.92
N ASP A 52 28.10 18.15 -0.13
CA ASP A 52 28.68 16.88 0.30
C ASP A 52 28.62 15.87 -0.86
N LEU A 53 29.46 14.84 -0.81
CA LEU A 53 29.56 13.85 -1.89
C LEU A 53 28.23 13.17 -2.21
N ASP A 54 27.51 12.71 -1.19
CA ASP A 54 26.19 12.07 -1.34
C ASP A 54 25.16 13.00 -2.00
N SER A 55 25.18 14.29 -1.61
CA SER A 55 24.32 15.32 -2.20
C SER A 55 24.67 15.57 -3.66
N THR A 56 25.94 15.49 -4.04
CA THR A 56 26.38 15.64 -5.42
C THR A 56 25.86 14.52 -6.32
N PHE A 57 25.76 13.28 -5.81
CA PHE A 57 25.18 12.16 -6.56
C PHE A 57 23.65 12.23 -6.68
N SER A 58 22.97 12.64 -5.61
CA SER A 58 21.50 12.65 -5.55
C SER A 58 20.87 13.87 -6.22
N SER A 59 21.59 14.99 -6.35
CA SER A 59 21.06 16.27 -6.82
C SER A 59 21.61 16.68 -8.18
N ARG A 60 21.91 15.74 -9.08
CA ARG A 60 22.47 16.00 -10.41
C ARG A 60 21.63 16.99 -11.22
N ASP A 61 20.31 16.83 -11.22
CA ASP A 61 19.39 17.70 -11.95
C ASP A 61 19.46 19.15 -11.45
N ALA A 62 19.49 19.35 -10.12
CA ALA A 62 19.63 20.68 -9.54
C ALA A 62 21.00 21.32 -9.85
N ILE A 63 22.07 20.52 -9.96
CA ILE A 63 23.40 21.01 -10.38
C ILE A 63 23.36 21.38 -11.85
N ASN A 64 22.80 20.56 -12.73
CA ASN A 64 22.63 20.83 -14.15
C ASN A 64 21.89 22.14 -14.41
N ASP A 65 20.76 22.36 -13.72
CA ASP A 65 19.97 23.59 -13.83
C ASP A 65 20.74 24.82 -13.38
N LYS A 66 21.44 24.75 -12.23
CA LYS A 66 22.26 25.85 -11.73
C LYS A 66 23.42 26.16 -12.68
N LEU A 67 24.09 25.12 -13.20
CA LEU A 67 25.16 25.28 -14.19
C LEU A 67 24.63 25.95 -15.44
N ARG A 68 23.49 25.50 -15.98
CA ARG A 68 22.87 26.06 -17.16
C ARG A 68 22.60 27.57 -16.99
N VAL A 69 21.99 27.97 -15.90
CA VAL A 69 21.65 29.38 -15.62
C VAL A 69 22.90 30.25 -15.53
N LEU A 70 23.90 29.82 -14.72
CA LEU A 70 25.13 30.59 -14.54
C LEU A 70 25.99 30.67 -15.79
N LEU A 71 26.05 29.60 -16.58
CA LEU A 71 26.76 29.58 -17.84
C LEU A 71 26.07 30.44 -18.91
N ASP A 72 24.73 30.35 -19.02
CA ASP A 72 23.93 31.11 -19.96
C ASP A 72 24.10 32.64 -19.73
N GLU A 73 23.98 33.06 -18.46
CA GLU A 73 24.17 34.46 -18.06
C GLU A 73 25.59 34.98 -18.42
N ALA A 74 26.63 34.18 -18.18
CA ALA A 74 27.98 34.58 -18.47
C ALA A 74 28.33 34.54 -19.96
N THR A 75 27.73 33.66 -20.77
CA THR A 75 28.01 33.48 -22.19
C THR A 75 27.18 34.39 -23.10
N ASP A 76 26.14 35.05 -22.57
CA ASP A 76 25.28 35.97 -23.32
C ASP A 76 26.09 37.13 -23.94
N GLN A 77 27.05 37.67 -23.20
CA GLN A 77 27.98 38.69 -23.72
C GLN A 77 28.82 38.23 -24.90
N TRP A 78 29.07 36.94 -25.06
CA TRP A 78 29.82 36.35 -26.19
C TRP A 78 28.89 35.95 -27.35
N GLY A 79 27.59 36.30 -27.29
CA GLY A 79 26.62 35.94 -28.33
C GLY A 79 26.37 34.44 -28.43
N CYS A 80 26.47 33.73 -27.29
CA CYS A 80 26.30 32.31 -27.22
C CYS A 80 25.21 31.97 -26.18
N LYS A 81 24.30 31.07 -26.52
CA LYS A 81 23.26 30.59 -25.65
C LYS A 81 23.53 29.16 -25.23
N ILE A 82 23.45 28.90 -23.93
CA ILE A 82 23.54 27.54 -23.37
C ILE A 82 22.14 26.90 -23.41
N ASP A 83 22.04 25.85 -24.20
CA ASP A 83 20.78 25.10 -24.34
C ASP A 83 20.60 24.12 -23.18
N ARG A 84 21.63 23.31 -22.91
CA ARG A 84 21.61 22.30 -21.87
C ARG A 84 23.00 21.99 -21.33
N VAL A 85 23.06 21.68 -20.03
CA VAL A 85 24.29 21.19 -19.37
C VAL A 85 23.96 19.87 -18.73
N GLU A 86 24.80 18.86 -18.92
CA GLU A 86 24.62 17.56 -18.34
C GLU A 86 25.90 17.03 -17.70
N ILE A 87 25.78 16.56 -16.48
CA ILE A 87 26.81 15.77 -15.82
C ILE A 87 26.76 14.36 -16.38
N LYS A 88 27.79 13.93 -17.09
CA LYS A 88 27.90 12.60 -17.65
C LYS A 88 28.27 11.58 -16.60
N ASP A 89 29.32 11.84 -15.82
CA ASP A 89 29.79 10.94 -14.77
C ASP A 89 30.44 11.70 -13.62
N ILE A 90 30.33 11.09 -12.41
CA ILE A 90 30.97 11.57 -11.19
C ILE A 90 31.73 10.37 -10.61
N THR A 91 33.05 10.45 -10.65
CA THR A 91 33.94 9.36 -10.25
C THR A 91 34.69 9.73 -8.97
N PRO A 92 34.37 9.14 -7.82
CA PRO A 92 35.15 9.29 -6.60
C PRO A 92 36.40 8.39 -6.64
N PRO A 93 37.36 8.60 -5.73
CA PRO A 93 38.49 7.70 -5.56
C PRO A 93 38.02 6.27 -5.23
N PRO A 94 38.78 5.23 -5.67
CA PRO A 94 38.39 3.84 -5.49
C PRO A 94 38.10 3.47 -4.02
N ASP A 95 38.92 3.93 -3.08
CA ASP A 95 38.78 3.65 -1.66
C ASP A 95 37.45 4.17 -1.09
N ILE A 96 37.06 5.37 -1.51
CA ILE A 96 35.79 5.97 -1.11
C ILE A 96 34.60 5.25 -1.75
N ARG A 97 34.74 4.88 -3.03
CA ARG A 97 33.70 4.12 -3.74
C ARG A 97 33.42 2.78 -3.04
N ASP A 98 34.47 2.03 -2.67
CA ASP A 98 34.35 0.74 -2.00
C ASP A 98 33.75 0.87 -0.59
N ALA A 99 34.08 1.95 0.13
CA ALA A 99 33.47 2.26 1.43
C ALA A 99 31.98 2.59 1.30
N MET A 100 31.60 3.43 0.32
CA MET A 100 30.21 3.77 0.04
C MET A 100 29.38 2.55 -0.38
N GLU A 101 29.95 1.66 -1.21
CA GLU A 101 29.28 0.42 -1.63
C GLU A 101 28.96 -0.47 -0.44
N LYS A 102 29.93 -0.65 0.46
CA LYS A 102 29.74 -1.42 1.70
C LYS A 102 28.66 -0.80 2.60
N GLN A 103 28.71 0.52 2.76
CA GLN A 103 27.71 1.26 3.56
C GLN A 103 26.31 1.14 2.96
N MET A 104 26.17 1.32 1.66
CA MET A 104 24.88 1.20 0.96
C MET A 104 24.32 -0.22 1.04
N ASN A 105 25.18 -1.23 0.89
CA ASN A 105 24.77 -2.63 1.03
C ASN A 105 24.30 -2.93 2.45
N ALA A 106 25.00 -2.45 3.47
CA ALA A 106 24.58 -2.60 4.87
C ALA A 106 23.25 -1.90 5.16
N GLU A 107 23.02 -0.70 4.62
CA GLU A 107 21.77 0.04 4.78
C GLU A 107 20.60 -0.63 4.05
N ARG A 108 20.83 -1.12 2.82
CA ARG A 108 19.83 -1.92 2.08
C ARG A 108 19.45 -3.18 2.82
N ASN A 109 20.41 -3.91 3.34
CA ASN A 109 20.17 -5.11 4.15
C ASN A 109 19.39 -4.80 5.42
N LYS A 110 19.72 -3.73 6.11
CA LYS A 110 18.98 -3.27 7.28
C LYS A 110 17.53 -2.94 6.93
N ARG A 111 17.30 -2.17 5.86
CA ARG A 111 15.94 -1.82 5.39
C ARG A 111 15.16 -3.08 5.00
N ALA A 112 15.79 -4.03 4.31
CA ALA A 112 15.15 -5.30 3.92
C ALA A 112 14.70 -6.11 5.14
N LEU A 113 15.55 -6.23 6.18
CA LEU A 113 15.21 -6.91 7.43
C LEU A 113 14.06 -6.24 8.18
N ILE A 114 14.04 -4.91 8.23
CA ILE A 114 12.94 -4.15 8.86
C ILE A 114 11.63 -4.40 8.11
N LEU A 115 11.63 -4.26 6.78
CA LEU A 115 10.46 -4.49 5.94
C LEU A 115 9.93 -5.93 6.06
N GLN A 116 10.84 -6.90 6.13
CA GLN A 116 10.47 -8.31 6.33
C GLN A 116 9.81 -8.51 7.69
N ALA A 117 10.40 -8.00 8.77
CA ALA A 117 9.84 -8.12 10.11
C ALA A 117 8.49 -7.41 10.25
N GLU A 118 8.33 -6.25 9.63
CA GLU A 118 7.03 -5.54 9.57
C GLU A 118 5.99 -6.33 8.78
N GLY A 119 6.38 -6.92 7.64
CA GLY A 119 5.51 -7.78 6.84
C GLY A 119 5.04 -9.02 7.61
N GLU A 120 5.95 -9.71 8.30
CA GLU A 120 5.63 -10.87 9.15
C GLU A 120 4.70 -10.49 10.30
N ARG A 121 4.96 -9.38 10.98
CA ARG A 121 4.08 -8.86 12.02
C ARG A 121 2.69 -8.53 11.48
N GLN A 122 2.61 -7.80 10.38
CA GLN A 122 1.32 -7.42 9.78
C GLN A 122 0.52 -8.66 9.33
N SER A 123 1.20 -9.63 8.73
CA SER A 123 0.59 -10.90 8.34
C SER A 123 0.04 -11.67 9.54
N ALA A 124 0.81 -11.75 10.64
CA ALA A 124 0.36 -12.40 11.85
C ALA A 124 -0.85 -11.72 12.50
N VAL A 125 -0.88 -10.38 12.52
CA VAL A 125 -2.03 -9.61 13.02
C VAL A 125 -3.26 -9.86 12.16
N THR A 126 -3.14 -9.74 10.84
CA THR A 126 -4.26 -9.96 9.91
C THR A 126 -4.83 -11.38 10.01
N LEU A 127 -3.97 -12.39 10.14
CA LEU A 127 -4.40 -13.77 10.35
C LEU A 127 -5.13 -13.96 11.69
N ALA A 128 -4.65 -13.31 12.77
CA ALA A 128 -5.31 -13.39 14.08
C ALA A 128 -6.67 -12.68 14.08
N GLU A 129 -6.76 -11.53 13.44
CA GLU A 129 -8.02 -10.80 13.25
C GLU A 129 -9.03 -11.62 12.43
N GLY A 130 -8.59 -12.19 11.30
CA GLY A 130 -9.43 -13.06 10.48
C GLY A 130 -9.94 -14.31 11.22
N LYS A 131 -9.10 -14.95 12.04
CA LYS A 131 -9.52 -16.07 12.88
C LYS A 131 -10.53 -15.66 13.95
N LYS A 132 -10.33 -14.49 14.57
CA LYS A 132 -11.28 -13.94 15.55
C LYS A 132 -12.63 -13.65 14.90
N GLU A 133 -12.63 -13.01 13.75
CA GLU A 133 -13.87 -12.69 13.03
C GLU A 133 -14.62 -13.95 12.56
N ALA A 134 -13.89 -14.93 12.03
CA ALA A 134 -14.46 -16.22 11.66
C ALA A 134 -15.12 -16.95 12.86
N ALA A 135 -14.45 -16.96 14.02
CA ALA A 135 -14.99 -17.58 15.23
C ALA A 135 -16.24 -16.85 15.77
N ILE A 136 -16.29 -15.53 15.66
CA ILE A 136 -17.48 -14.74 16.04
C ILE A 136 -18.64 -15.07 15.11
N LEU A 137 -18.43 -15.06 13.80
CA LEU A 137 -19.45 -15.38 12.80
C LEU A 137 -19.98 -16.81 12.95
N GLU A 138 -19.13 -17.78 13.25
CA GLU A 138 -19.53 -19.16 13.51
C GLU A 138 -20.39 -19.27 14.77
N ALA A 139 -19.99 -18.60 15.85
CA ALA A 139 -20.77 -18.59 17.10
C ALA A 139 -22.15 -17.88 16.94
N GLU A 140 -22.21 -16.80 16.16
CA GLU A 140 -23.46 -16.10 15.83
C GLU A 140 -24.37 -16.98 14.96
N ALA A 141 -23.83 -17.66 13.96
CA ALA A 141 -24.57 -18.58 13.11
C ALA A 141 -25.15 -19.76 13.90
N ASP A 142 -24.35 -20.34 14.78
CA ASP A 142 -24.81 -21.41 15.69
C ASP A 142 -25.91 -20.95 16.64
N ARG A 143 -25.78 -19.77 17.21
CA ARG A 143 -26.80 -19.16 18.04
C ARG A 143 -28.13 -18.98 17.29
N GLU A 144 -28.03 -18.40 16.08
CA GLU A 144 -29.22 -18.17 15.26
C GLU A 144 -29.88 -19.49 14.83
N ALA A 145 -29.08 -20.48 14.46
CA ALA A 145 -29.56 -21.81 14.10
C ALA A 145 -30.31 -22.49 15.27
N ARG A 146 -29.81 -22.39 16.51
CA ARG A 146 -30.47 -22.89 17.70
C ARG A 146 -31.79 -22.18 17.97
N ILE A 147 -31.83 -20.86 17.86
CA ILE A 147 -33.05 -20.06 18.04
C ILE A 147 -34.11 -20.45 17.00
N ARG A 148 -33.72 -20.56 15.73
CA ARG A 148 -34.63 -20.94 14.64
C ARG A 148 -35.17 -22.38 14.82
N ARG A 149 -34.34 -23.33 15.27
CA ARG A 149 -34.76 -24.69 15.56
C ARG A 149 -35.76 -24.71 16.70
N ALA A 150 -35.47 -24.05 17.84
CA ALA A 150 -36.36 -23.98 18.97
C ALA A 150 -37.71 -23.29 18.63
N ALA A 151 -37.67 -22.22 17.83
CA ALA A 151 -38.90 -21.59 17.36
C ALA A 151 -39.74 -22.51 16.46
N GLY A 152 -39.08 -23.23 15.54
CA GLY A 152 -39.74 -24.21 14.69
C GLY A 152 -40.36 -25.39 15.47
N GLU A 153 -39.65 -25.91 16.47
CA GLU A 153 -40.18 -26.96 17.38
C GLU A 153 -41.37 -26.46 18.17
N ALA A 154 -41.32 -25.26 18.74
CA ALA A 154 -42.43 -24.67 19.49
C ALA A 154 -43.65 -24.44 18.57
N GLU A 155 -43.47 -23.99 17.34
CA GLU A 155 -44.57 -23.85 16.37
C GLU A 155 -45.15 -25.20 15.95
N ALA A 156 -44.32 -26.22 15.74
CA ALA A 156 -44.76 -27.57 15.44
C ALA A 156 -45.58 -28.17 16.56
N ILE A 157 -45.13 -28.05 17.82
CA ILE A 157 -45.87 -28.51 19.01
C ILE A 157 -47.21 -27.79 19.13
N LYS A 158 -47.24 -26.47 18.89
CA LYS A 158 -48.47 -25.69 18.92
C LYS A 158 -49.47 -26.15 17.87
N LYS A 159 -49.03 -26.35 16.62
CA LYS A 159 -49.87 -26.83 15.52
C LYS A 159 -50.40 -28.26 15.80
N VAL A 160 -49.58 -29.12 16.36
CA VAL A 160 -50.03 -30.49 16.76
C VAL A 160 -51.07 -30.43 17.89
N ALA A 161 -50.87 -29.54 18.87
CA ALA A 161 -51.84 -29.35 19.93
C ALA A 161 -53.17 -28.75 19.44
N GLU A 162 -53.13 -27.77 18.52
CA GLU A 162 -54.29 -27.20 17.88
C GLU A 162 -55.07 -28.25 17.07
N ALA A 163 -54.35 -29.04 16.26
CA ALA A 163 -54.95 -30.13 15.47
C ALA A 163 -55.59 -31.21 16.35
N LYS A 164 -54.96 -31.58 17.49
CA LYS A 164 -55.53 -32.52 18.45
C LYS A 164 -56.80 -31.94 19.15
N ALA A 165 -56.76 -30.64 19.48
CA ALA A 165 -57.94 -30.00 20.06
C ALA A 165 -59.10 -29.95 19.07
N GLU A 166 -58.82 -29.68 17.79
CA GLU A 166 -59.81 -29.68 16.73
C GLU A 166 -60.40 -31.11 16.47
N GLU A 167 -59.53 -32.12 16.48
CA GLU A 167 -59.92 -33.54 16.42
C GLU A 167 -60.90 -33.90 17.57
N VAL A 168 -60.53 -33.53 18.80
CA VAL A 168 -61.38 -33.76 19.98
C VAL A 168 -62.71 -33.04 19.83
N HIS A 169 -62.73 -31.79 19.41
CA HIS A 169 -63.97 -31.04 19.14
C HIS A 169 -64.83 -31.71 18.08
N MET A 170 -64.27 -32.16 16.95
CA MET A 170 -65.00 -32.85 15.92
C MET A 170 -65.60 -34.18 16.40
N VAL A 171 -64.89 -34.94 17.22
CA VAL A 171 -65.35 -36.19 17.80
C VAL A 171 -66.50 -35.94 18.79
N TYR A 172 -66.38 -34.91 19.67
CA TYR A 172 -67.47 -34.56 20.59
C TYR A 172 -68.71 -34.03 19.88
N ASP A 173 -68.59 -33.23 18.87
CA ASP A 173 -69.65 -32.71 18.02
C ASP A 173 -70.38 -33.88 17.27
N ALA A 174 -69.63 -34.80 16.77
CA ALA A 174 -70.19 -36.02 16.12
C ALA A 174 -70.94 -36.90 17.10
N MET A 175 -70.47 -37.08 18.34
CA MET A 175 -71.15 -37.78 19.41
C MET A 175 -72.45 -37.10 19.83
N MET A 176 -72.41 -35.76 20.00
CA MET A 176 -73.65 -35.02 20.41
C MET A 176 -74.72 -35.08 19.32
N ARG A 177 -74.38 -35.13 18.04
CA ARG A 177 -75.28 -35.25 16.86
C ARG A 177 -75.89 -36.69 16.78
N ALA A 178 -75.08 -37.69 17.13
CA ALA A 178 -75.48 -39.11 16.96
C ALA A 178 -76.40 -39.66 18.13
N LYS A 179 -76.71 -38.91 19.19
CA LYS A 179 -77.44 -39.37 20.39
C LYS A 179 -76.93 -40.71 20.89
N PRO A 180 -75.72 -40.77 21.45
CA PRO A 180 -75.04 -42.00 21.70
C PRO A 180 -75.78 -42.84 22.80
N ASP A 181 -75.84 -44.12 22.56
CA ASP A 181 -76.33 -45.07 23.53
C ASP A 181 -75.32 -45.20 24.71
N GLU A 182 -75.80 -45.45 25.93
CA GLU A 182 -75.02 -45.49 27.16
C GLU A 182 -73.79 -46.43 27.07
N LYS A 183 -73.91 -47.52 26.32
CA LYS A 183 -72.78 -48.44 25.98
C LYS A 183 -71.69 -47.85 25.19
N LEU A 184 -71.98 -46.93 24.29
CA LEU A 184 -70.96 -46.24 23.41
C LEU A 184 -70.14 -45.22 24.23
N VAL A 185 -70.75 -44.58 25.20
CA VAL A 185 -70.09 -43.66 26.11
C VAL A 185 -69.09 -44.38 27.03
N GLN A 186 -69.48 -45.58 27.52
CA GLN A 186 -68.59 -46.43 28.33
C GLN A 186 -67.41 -46.97 27.55
N LEU A 187 -67.58 -47.31 26.27
CA LEU A 187 -66.50 -47.80 25.44
C LEU A 187 -65.48 -46.70 25.14
N LYS A 188 -65.88 -45.43 24.88
CA LYS A 188 -65.03 -44.28 24.67
C LYS A 188 -64.32 -43.82 25.93
N SER A 189 -64.93 -43.97 27.10
CA SER A 189 -64.26 -43.68 28.39
C SER A 189 -63.13 -44.67 28.66
N LEU A 190 -63.27 -45.93 28.27
CA LEU A 190 -62.23 -46.96 28.33
C LEU A 190 -61.09 -46.70 27.32
N GLU A 191 -61.39 -46.20 26.09
CA GLU A 191 -60.37 -45.78 25.09
C GLU A 191 -59.59 -44.60 25.63
N ALA A 192 -60.24 -43.59 26.19
CA ALA A 192 -59.55 -42.40 26.74
C ALA A 192 -58.66 -42.75 27.94
N LEU A 193 -59.05 -43.73 28.77
CA LEU A 193 -58.19 -44.23 29.84
C LEU A 193 -56.98 -45.01 29.36
N LYS A 194 -57.05 -45.64 28.15
CA LYS A 194 -55.97 -46.41 27.59
C LYS A 194 -54.89 -45.45 26.86
N GLU A 195 -55.33 -44.27 26.51
CA GLU A 195 -54.42 -43.24 25.88
C GLU A 195 -53.67 -42.44 26.94
N VAL A 196 -54.12 -42.43 28.19
CA VAL A 196 -53.51 -41.75 29.34
C VAL A 196 -52.57 -42.66 30.17
N ALA A 197 -52.64 -43.98 29.98
CA ALA A 197 -51.79 -45.00 30.64
C ALA A 197 -50.56 -45.31 29.76
#